data_e81a22cf1ad4e8c202cfc318261123e9
#
_entry.id   e81a22cf1ad4e8c202cfc318261123e9
#
_cell.length_a   1.000
_cell.length_b   1.000
_cell.length_c   1.000
_cell.angle_alpha   90.00
_cell.angle_beta   90.00
_cell.angle_gamma   90.00
#
_symmetry.space_group_name_H-M   'P 1'
#
loop_
_entity.id
_entity.type
_entity.pdbx_description
1 polymer ?
#
loop_
_entity_poly.entity_id
_entity_poly.type
_entity_poly.pdbx_seq_one_letter_code
_entity_poly.pdbx_strand_id
1 'polypeptide(L)'
;MNIFNQTFQKNISAAKMFVFFSQLMDKPVFDSEGRDVGEIYDIVVKPSQVYPLSHGLIIRKGFPNRKYALVDWQDIERLDKNEARLKIDKSRINFGEIHDEKKELTLRRDILDQQVVDTHNHKVIRVNDIQLLTVEQALMIAHVDIGTRGLFRRLGFEKSIDLIVKLFNPKARYLSDERLISWKYIQPLTINPASMTIKIDVPQKNLANIPAADLGDIFLDLNVNHQIALFKSLNLANKTKIFTNIDFKTQRSILNEMNDLELSELLNNIPSDEATDFLEKLPREKTKHILSLIENKYSKRLSQLLGYSGDSAGGLMTTEYIAFTKETTVQEALSQIRELKFKSEPAQFIYIIDETYHLISATNFRRLILATPQETILNSAFPKTYFVHLDSSVKEVAYLMEKYKYFAIPVVNEENVLQGIITVDDILSQLVAFAWRRLKKIKIIQKA
;
A
#
# COMPACT_ATOMS: atom_id res chain seq x y z
N MET A 1 4.87 -30.28 -7.41
CA MET A 1 5.43 -29.03 -7.98
C MET A 1 6.24 -29.24 -9.28
N ASN A 2 6.73 -30.42 -9.60
CA ASN A 2 7.56 -30.69 -10.80
C ASN A 2 6.79 -31.15 -12.07
N ILE A 3 5.54 -31.57 -11.97
CA ILE A 3 4.77 -32.07 -13.12
C ILE A 3 4.18 -30.91 -13.95
N PHE A 4 3.78 -29.81 -13.33
CA PHE A 4 3.25 -28.65 -14.03
C PHE A 4 4.32 -27.89 -14.84
N ASN A 5 5.56 -27.81 -14.36
CA ASN A 5 6.66 -27.14 -15.08
C ASN A 5 7.16 -27.93 -16.29
N GLN A 6 7.10 -29.27 -16.28
CA GLN A 6 7.53 -30.10 -17.41
C GLN A 6 6.50 -30.14 -18.54
N THR A 7 5.21 -30.06 -18.24
CA THR A 7 4.14 -29.99 -19.24
C THR A 7 4.11 -28.64 -19.95
N PHE A 8 4.47 -27.57 -19.22
CA PHE A 8 4.53 -26.20 -19.77
C PHE A 8 5.65 -25.99 -20.79
N GLN A 9 6.78 -26.70 -20.67
CA GLN A 9 7.89 -26.58 -21.63
C GLN A 9 7.72 -27.44 -22.88
N LYS A 10 6.89 -28.48 -22.88
CA LYS A 10 6.75 -29.41 -24.00
C LYS A 10 5.71 -29.05 -25.07
N ASN A 11 4.78 -28.10 -24.78
CA ASN A 11 3.72 -27.69 -25.71
C ASN A 11 3.91 -26.27 -26.30
N ILE A 12 5.16 -25.82 -26.46
CA ILE A 12 5.48 -24.48 -26.99
C ILE A 12 5.30 -24.37 -28.53
N SER A 13 4.83 -25.42 -29.24
CA SER A 13 4.69 -25.40 -30.69
C SER A 13 3.30 -25.03 -31.23
N ALA A 14 2.27 -24.84 -30.43
CA ALA A 14 1.02 -24.22 -30.86
C ALA A 14 1.20 -22.70 -30.80
N ALA A 15 1.06 -21.99 -31.91
CA ALA A 15 1.20 -20.53 -31.99
C ALA A 15 0.34 -19.86 -30.90
N LYS A 16 0.96 -19.44 -29.82
CA LYS A 16 0.29 -18.71 -28.71
C LYS A 16 -0.25 -17.41 -29.27
N MET A 17 -1.55 -17.32 -29.48
CA MET A 17 -2.15 -16.12 -30.03
C MET A 17 -2.56 -15.20 -28.90
N PHE A 18 -1.83 -14.09 -28.77
CA PHE A 18 -2.24 -12.97 -27.91
C PHE A 18 -3.35 -12.18 -28.61
N VAL A 19 -4.36 -11.82 -27.82
CA VAL A 19 -5.44 -10.95 -28.24
C VAL A 19 -5.67 -9.89 -27.16
N PHE A 20 -5.96 -8.65 -27.57
CA PHE A 20 -6.37 -7.64 -26.63
C PHE A 20 -7.87 -7.69 -26.39
N PHE A 21 -8.29 -7.44 -25.15
CA PHE A 21 -9.71 -7.46 -24.79
C PHE A 21 -10.51 -6.43 -25.62
N SER A 22 -9.95 -5.25 -25.88
CA SER A 22 -10.53 -4.24 -26.76
C SER A 22 -10.82 -4.75 -28.19
N GLN A 23 -10.08 -5.74 -28.67
CA GLN A 23 -10.29 -6.34 -30.00
C GLN A 23 -11.46 -7.33 -30.02
N LEU A 24 -11.87 -7.82 -28.88
CA LEU A 24 -13.01 -8.74 -28.70
C LEU A 24 -14.32 -8.01 -28.38
N MET A 25 -14.23 -6.87 -27.71
CA MET A 25 -15.42 -6.09 -27.32
C MET A 25 -16.25 -5.70 -28.53
N ASP A 26 -17.57 -5.69 -28.33
CA ASP A 26 -18.58 -5.27 -29.29
C ASP A 26 -18.57 -6.09 -30.61
N LYS A 27 -17.93 -7.28 -30.62
CA LYS A 27 -17.96 -8.21 -31.74
C LYS A 27 -19.25 -9.03 -31.73
N PRO A 28 -19.78 -9.40 -32.92
CA PRO A 28 -21.04 -10.16 -33.00
C PRO A 28 -20.86 -11.57 -32.44
N VAL A 29 -21.94 -12.07 -31.86
CA VAL A 29 -22.02 -13.42 -31.31
C VAL A 29 -23.12 -14.18 -32.06
N PHE A 30 -22.78 -15.36 -32.56
CA PHE A 30 -23.67 -16.23 -33.29
C PHE A 30 -23.92 -17.52 -32.50
N ASP A 31 -25.14 -18.04 -32.60
CA ASP A 31 -25.51 -19.34 -32.01
C ASP A 31 -25.05 -20.52 -32.87
N SER A 32 -25.36 -21.73 -32.47
CA SER A 32 -25.03 -22.98 -33.19
C SER A 32 -25.60 -23.06 -34.60
N GLU A 33 -26.67 -22.34 -34.91
CA GLU A 33 -27.33 -22.26 -36.21
C GLU A 33 -26.89 -21.05 -37.05
N GLY A 34 -25.94 -20.24 -36.52
CA GLY A 34 -25.42 -19.02 -37.19
C GLY A 34 -26.35 -17.81 -37.08
N ARG A 35 -27.32 -17.82 -36.17
CA ARG A 35 -28.21 -16.67 -35.92
C ARG A 35 -27.53 -15.68 -34.97
N ASP A 36 -27.71 -14.42 -35.25
CA ASP A 36 -27.21 -13.34 -34.39
C ASP A 36 -27.94 -13.35 -33.02
N VAL A 37 -27.13 -13.41 -31.94
CA VAL A 37 -27.58 -13.39 -30.56
C VAL A 37 -27.20 -12.12 -29.80
N GLY A 38 -26.38 -11.29 -30.39
CA GLY A 38 -25.91 -10.00 -29.79
C GLY A 38 -24.41 -9.78 -29.94
N GLU A 39 -23.85 -8.99 -29.04
CA GLU A 39 -22.46 -8.57 -29.07
C GLU A 39 -21.74 -8.94 -27.78
N ILE A 40 -20.42 -9.17 -27.88
CA ILE A 40 -19.56 -9.40 -26.71
C ILE A 40 -19.55 -8.14 -25.86
N TYR A 41 -20.02 -8.22 -24.62
CA TYR A 41 -20.02 -7.10 -23.69
C TYR A 41 -18.84 -7.19 -22.70
N ASP A 42 -18.64 -8.34 -22.06
CA ASP A 42 -17.61 -8.54 -21.04
C ASP A 42 -17.17 -10.01 -20.96
N ILE A 43 -16.05 -10.29 -20.32
CA ILE A 43 -15.57 -11.63 -20.04
C ILE A 43 -15.47 -11.80 -18.53
N VAL A 44 -16.08 -12.87 -18.02
CA VAL A 44 -15.99 -13.27 -16.62
C VAL A 44 -14.79 -14.17 -16.44
N VAL A 45 -13.96 -13.89 -15.42
CA VAL A 45 -12.77 -14.68 -15.09
C VAL A 45 -12.86 -15.17 -13.65
N LYS A 46 -12.35 -16.37 -13.42
CA LYS A 46 -12.15 -16.90 -12.07
C LYS A 46 -10.79 -16.48 -11.54
N PRO A 47 -10.72 -15.91 -10.35
CA PRO A 47 -9.45 -15.70 -9.66
C PRO A 47 -8.71 -17.04 -9.55
N SER A 48 -7.46 -17.08 -9.97
CA SER A 48 -6.56 -18.22 -9.78
C SER A 48 -5.33 -17.76 -8.98
N GLN A 49 -4.49 -18.69 -8.56
CA GLN A 49 -3.34 -18.35 -7.73
C GLN A 49 -2.36 -17.37 -8.39
N VAL A 50 -2.24 -17.38 -9.71
CA VAL A 50 -1.30 -16.51 -10.44
C VAL A 50 -1.97 -15.80 -11.62
N TYR A 51 -2.65 -16.52 -12.51
CA TYR A 51 -3.25 -15.97 -13.74
C TYR A 51 -4.72 -16.38 -13.85
N PRO A 52 -5.68 -15.43 -13.84
CA PRO A 52 -7.11 -15.72 -13.99
C PRO A 52 -7.42 -16.32 -15.37
N LEU A 53 -8.33 -17.27 -15.38
CA LEU A 53 -8.84 -17.90 -16.60
C LEU A 53 -10.30 -17.48 -16.86
N SER A 54 -10.65 -17.32 -18.13
CA SER A 54 -12.02 -17.07 -18.56
C SER A 54 -12.94 -18.20 -18.11
N HIS A 55 -14.12 -17.80 -17.59
CA HIS A 55 -15.13 -18.71 -17.08
C HIS A 55 -16.48 -18.50 -17.75
N GLY A 56 -16.76 -17.30 -18.23
CA GLY A 56 -18.00 -16.96 -18.90
C GLY A 56 -17.84 -15.76 -19.84
N LEU A 57 -18.79 -15.67 -20.77
CA LEU A 57 -18.93 -14.56 -21.72
C LEU A 57 -20.25 -13.85 -21.45
N ILE A 58 -20.20 -12.53 -21.24
CA ILE A 58 -21.39 -11.71 -21.14
C ILE A 58 -21.71 -11.15 -22.51
N ILE A 59 -22.89 -11.44 -22.99
CA ILE A 59 -23.44 -10.98 -24.26
C ILE A 59 -24.45 -9.87 -24.00
N ARG A 60 -24.42 -8.82 -24.84
CA ARG A 60 -25.36 -7.70 -24.82
C ARG A 60 -26.22 -7.71 -26.05
N LYS A 61 -27.54 -7.44 -25.91
CA LYS A 61 -28.48 -7.30 -27.01
C LYS A 61 -29.44 -6.13 -26.80
N GLY A 62 -29.88 -5.53 -27.90
CA GLY A 62 -30.97 -4.53 -27.94
C GLY A 62 -30.48 -3.10 -27.67
N PHE A 63 -31.15 -2.15 -28.35
CA PHE A 63 -31.01 -0.70 -28.16
C PHE A 63 -32.37 -0.05 -28.36
N PRO A 64 -32.86 0.84 -27.46
CA PRO A 64 -32.15 1.39 -26.28
C PRO A 64 -32.20 0.49 -25.04
N ASN A 65 -33.14 -0.45 -24.97
CA ASN A 65 -33.31 -1.36 -23.82
C ASN A 65 -32.32 -2.54 -23.92
N ARG A 66 -31.18 -2.37 -23.32
CA ARG A 66 -30.08 -3.36 -23.33
C ARG A 66 -30.43 -4.50 -22.36
N LYS A 67 -30.37 -5.73 -22.87
CA LYS A 67 -30.48 -6.95 -22.08
C LYS A 67 -29.14 -7.71 -22.16
N TYR A 68 -28.80 -8.41 -21.11
CA TYR A 68 -27.54 -9.13 -20.99
C TYR A 68 -27.79 -10.60 -20.72
N ALA A 69 -26.86 -11.44 -21.13
CA ALA A 69 -26.87 -12.86 -20.83
C ALA A 69 -25.47 -13.32 -20.51
N LEU A 70 -25.32 -14.15 -19.48
CA LEU A 70 -24.08 -14.87 -19.18
C LEU A 70 -24.13 -16.24 -19.85
N VAL A 71 -23.11 -16.55 -20.65
CA VAL A 71 -22.91 -17.84 -21.29
C VAL A 71 -21.67 -18.47 -20.70
N ASP A 72 -21.77 -19.73 -20.29
CA ASP A 72 -20.63 -20.47 -19.75
C ASP A 72 -19.53 -20.63 -20.81
N TRP A 73 -18.28 -20.60 -20.39
CA TRP A 73 -17.16 -20.67 -21.31
C TRP A 73 -17.10 -21.99 -22.11
N GLN A 74 -17.57 -23.08 -21.53
CA GLN A 74 -17.66 -24.40 -22.20
C GLN A 74 -18.62 -24.43 -23.39
N ASP A 75 -19.59 -23.50 -23.43
CA ASP A 75 -20.56 -23.38 -24.51
C ASP A 75 -20.07 -22.49 -25.66
N ILE A 76 -18.85 -21.97 -25.58
CA ILE A 76 -18.19 -21.25 -26.67
C ILE A 76 -17.49 -22.26 -27.57
N GLU A 77 -17.82 -22.23 -28.85
CA GLU A 77 -17.16 -23.06 -29.88
C GLU A 77 -15.88 -22.38 -30.35
N ARG A 78 -15.98 -21.09 -30.69
CA ARG A 78 -14.89 -20.29 -31.23
C ARG A 78 -15.02 -18.84 -30.79
N LEU A 79 -13.90 -18.24 -30.47
CA LEU A 79 -13.79 -16.81 -30.18
C LEU A 79 -12.53 -16.24 -30.86
N ASP A 80 -12.71 -15.27 -31.72
CA ASP A 80 -11.64 -14.55 -32.39
C ASP A 80 -11.91 -13.04 -32.50
N LYS A 81 -11.03 -12.32 -33.21
CA LYS A 81 -11.11 -10.85 -33.34
C LYS A 81 -12.31 -10.37 -34.19
N ASN A 82 -13.01 -11.25 -34.83
CA ASN A 82 -14.11 -10.91 -35.73
C ASN A 82 -15.49 -11.28 -35.15
N GLU A 83 -15.59 -12.45 -34.51
CA GLU A 83 -16.85 -13.01 -34.04
C GLU A 83 -16.66 -13.98 -32.89
N ALA A 84 -17.74 -14.28 -32.18
CA ALA A 84 -17.85 -15.45 -31.30
C ALA A 84 -18.93 -16.39 -31.82
N ARG A 85 -18.70 -17.71 -31.73
CA ARG A 85 -19.67 -18.76 -32.03
C ARG A 85 -19.94 -19.62 -30.80
N LEU A 86 -21.21 -19.88 -30.58
CA LEU A 86 -21.67 -20.71 -29.48
C LEU A 86 -22.03 -22.10 -29.96
N LYS A 87 -21.86 -23.11 -29.10
CA LYS A 87 -22.33 -24.50 -29.31
C LYS A 87 -23.82 -24.67 -29.06
N ILE A 88 -24.43 -23.68 -28.39
CA ILE A 88 -25.82 -23.71 -27.96
C ILE A 88 -26.71 -22.86 -28.86
N ASP A 89 -28.00 -23.26 -28.93
CA ASP A 89 -29.04 -22.51 -29.64
C ASP A 89 -29.50 -21.29 -28.84
N LYS A 90 -29.92 -20.25 -29.54
CA LYS A 90 -30.43 -18.99 -28.98
C LYS A 90 -31.54 -19.17 -27.93
N SER A 91 -32.38 -20.20 -28.04
CA SER A 91 -33.45 -20.47 -27.08
C SER A 91 -32.97 -20.84 -25.68
N ARG A 92 -31.71 -21.30 -25.57
CA ARG A 92 -31.06 -21.63 -24.29
C ARG A 92 -30.39 -20.44 -23.60
N ILE A 93 -30.38 -19.27 -24.25
CA ILE A 93 -29.73 -18.06 -23.74
C ILE A 93 -30.77 -17.19 -23.02
N ASN A 94 -30.63 -17.06 -21.71
CA ASN A 94 -31.52 -16.27 -20.88
C ASN A 94 -31.05 -14.82 -20.78
N PHE A 95 -31.75 -13.92 -21.46
CA PHE A 95 -31.50 -12.48 -21.39
C PHE A 95 -32.27 -11.82 -20.26
N GLY A 96 -31.58 -11.08 -19.40
CA GLY A 96 -32.14 -10.35 -18.27
C GLY A 96 -31.28 -9.18 -17.84
N GLU A 97 -31.47 -8.71 -16.63
CA GLU A 97 -30.56 -7.81 -15.97
C GLU A 97 -29.39 -8.63 -15.39
N ILE A 98 -28.18 -8.07 -15.45
CA ILE A 98 -27.02 -8.71 -14.79
C ILE A 98 -27.17 -8.49 -13.28
N HIS A 99 -27.53 -9.53 -12.54
CA HIS A 99 -27.49 -9.51 -11.09
C HIS A 99 -26.05 -9.76 -10.63
N ASP A 100 -25.55 -8.84 -9.81
CA ASP A 100 -24.16 -8.81 -9.28
C ASP A 100 -23.96 -9.76 -8.09
N GLU A 101 -24.71 -10.88 -8.05
CA GLU A 101 -24.75 -11.79 -6.90
C GLU A 101 -23.53 -12.71 -6.78
N LYS A 102 -22.69 -12.82 -7.81
CA LYS A 102 -21.52 -13.68 -7.76
C LYS A 102 -20.25 -12.86 -7.56
N LYS A 103 -19.38 -13.30 -6.66
CA LYS A 103 -18.01 -12.79 -6.41
C LYS A 103 -17.07 -13.01 -7.62
N GLU A 104 -17.56 -12.78 -8.83
CA GLU A 104 -16.82 -13.03 -10.06
C GLU A 104 -16.22 -11.73 -10.60
N LEU A 105 -14.98 -11.81 -11.08
CA LEU A 105 -14.25 -10.70 -11.66
C LEU A 105 -14.60 -10.57 -13.14
N THR A 106 -14.93 -9.36 -13.60
CA THR A 106 -15.18 -9.09 -15.02
C THR A 106 -14.16 -8.11 -15.58
N LEU A 107 -13.73 -8.33 -16.83
CA LEU A 107 -12.62 -7.56 -17.41
C LEU A 107 -12.99 -6.10 -17.65
N ARG A 108 -14.20 -5.82 -18.19
CA ARG A 108 -14.65 -4.48 -18.54
C ARG A 108 -14.94 -3.64 -17.32
N ARG A 109 -15.66 -4.20 -16.36
CA ARG A 109 -16.14 -3.46 -15.18
C ARG A 109 -15.06 -3.33 -14.12
N ASP A 110 -14.31 -4.42 -13.85
CA ASP A 110 -13.50 -4.54 -12.65
C ASP A 110 -11.99 -4.30 -12.91
N ILE A 111 -11.55 -4.33 -14.18
CA ILE A 111 -10.12 -4.19 -14.52
C ILE A 111 -9.89 -3.04 -15.52
N LEU A 112 -10.64 -3.00 -16.62
CA LEU A 112 -10.45 -2.01 -17.67
C LEU A 112 -10.77 -0.61 -17.14
N ASP A 113 -9.92 0.38 -17.39
CA ASP A 113 -10.01 1.74 -16.86
C ASP A 113 -9.85 1.88 -15.34
N GLN A 114 -9.70 0.80 -14.60
CA GLN A 114 -9.53 0.85 -13.16
C GLN A 114 -8.09 1.15 -12.76
N GLN A 115 -7.94 1.72 -11.56
CA GLN A 115 -6.66 1.81 -10.90
C GLN A 115 -6.31 0.45 -10.30
N VAL A 116 -5.08 0.01 -10.54
CA VAL A 116 -4.52 -1.23 -9.98
C VAL A 116 -3.13 -0.95 -9.42
N VAL A 117 -2.69 -1.74 -8.47
CA VAL A 117 -1.33 -1.62 -7.92
C VAL A 117 -0.39 -2.54 -8.68
N ASP A 118 0.69 -1.96 -9.20
CA ASP A 118 1.86 -2.69 -9.67
C ASP A 118 2.77 -2.97 -8.46
N THR A 119 2.71 -4.19 -7.97
CA THR A 119 3.46 -4.61 -6.77
C THR A 119 4.95 -4.84 -7.02
N HIS A 120 5.40 -4.80 -8.27
CA HIS A 120 6.81 -4.91 -8.63
C HIS A 120 7.51 -3.55 -8.68
N ASN A 121 6.84 -2.56 -9.24
CA ASN A 121 7.36 -1.19 -9.34
C ASN A 121 6.79 -0.25 -8.27
N HIS A 122 6.03 -0.78 -7.31
CA HIS A 122 5.44 -0.07 -6.15
C HIS A 122 4.69 1.21 -6.56
N LYS A 123 3.76 1.11 -7.51
CA LYS A 123 3.00 2.28 -8.00
C LYS A 123 1.58 1.92 -8.41
N VAL A 124 0.73 2.93 -8.39
CA VAL A 124 -0.62 2.86 -8.96
C VAL A 124 -0.56 3.13 -10.46
N ILE A 125 -1.25 2.29 -11.21
CA ILE A 125 -1.36 2.40 -12.66
C ILE A 125 -2.82 2.29 -13.10
N ARG A 126 -3.15 2.90 -14.23
CA ARG A 126 -4.46 2.74 -14.87
C ARG A 126 -4.37 1.77 -16.02
N VAL A 127 -5.28 0.81 -16.05
CA VAL A 127 -5.35 -0.20 -17.11
C VAL A 127 -6.03 0.39 -18.34
N ASN A 128 -5.28 0.54 -19.44
CA ASN A 128 -5.79 1.05 -20.70
C ASN A 128 -6.36 -0.07 -21.59
N ASP A 129 -5.77 -1.28 -21.53
CA ASP A 129 -6.24 -2.48 -22.22
C ASP A 129 -5.74 -3.74 -21.48
N ILE A 130 -6.26 -4.91 -21.85
CA ILE A 130 -5.90 -6.19 -21.23
C ILE A 130 -5.44 -7.14 -22.32
N GLN A 131 -4.23 -7.69 -22.18
CA GLN A 131 -3.72 -8.69 -23.09
C GLN A 131 -4.04 -10.08 -22.57
N LEU A 132 -4.77 -10.82 -23.38
CA LEU A 132 -5.22 -12.19 -23.13
C LEU A 132 -4.38 -13.18 -23.94
N LEU A 133 -4.08 -14.32 -23.35
CA LEU A 133 -3.40 -15.44 -23.99
C LEU A 133 -4.35 -16.60 -24.13
N THR A 134 -4.50 -17.15 -25.32
CA THR A 134 -5.25 -18.38 -25.53
C THR A 134 -4.46 -19.56 -24.99
N VAL A 135 -5.07 -20.30 -24.04
CA VAL A 135 -4.52 -21.52 -23.43
C VAL A 135 -5.57 -22.60 -23.59
N GLU A 136 -5.27 -23.59 -24.41
CA GLU A 136 -6.24 -24.66 -24.81
C GLU A 136 -7.53 -24.01 -25.36
N GLN A 137 -8.63 -24.09 -24.64
CA GLN A 137 -9.92 -23.51 -25.02
C GLN A 137 -10.33 -22.31 -24.16
N ALA A 138 -9.45 -21.82 -23.27
CA ALA A 138 -9.75 -20.69 -22.40
C ALA A 138 -8.84 -19.48 -22.71
N LEU A 139 -9.26 -18.28 -22.30
CA LEU A 139 -8.45 -17.09 -22.30
C LEU A 139 -7.88 -16.83 -20.89
N MET A 140 -6.61 -16.61 -20.83
CA MET A 140 -5.88 -16.26 -19.61
C MET A 140 -5.46 -14.81 -19.64
N ILE A 141 -5.65 -14.07 -18.55
CA ILE A 141 -5.10 -12.71 -18.43
C ILE A 141 -3.58 -12.83 -18.30
N ALA A 142 -2.85 -12.39 -19.33
CA ALA A 142 -1.39 -12.45 -19.32
C ALA A 142 -0.76 -11.13 -18.84
N HIS A 143 -1.21 -10.01 -19.39
CA HIS A 143 -0.67 -8.68 -19.11
C HIS A 143 -1.78 -7.63 -19.07
N VAL A 144 -1.50 -6.51 -18.38
CA VAL A 144 -2.25 -5.25 -18.55
C VAL A 144 -1.43 -4.26 -19.36
N ASP A 145 -2.08 -3.56 -20.27
CA ASP A 145 -1.47 -2.51 -21.08
C ASP A 145 -1.76 -1.15 -20.44
N ILE A 146 -0.69 -0.42 -20.09
CA ILE A 146 -0.75 0.93 -19.53
C ILE A 146 -0.28 2.00 -20.54
N GLY A 147 0.04 1.57 -21.75
CA GLY A 147 0.51 2.44 -22.83
C GLY A 147 -0.64 3.25 -23.47
N THR A 148 -0.30 4.43 -23.97
CA THR A 148 -1.27 5.29 -24.69
C THR A 148 -1.80 4.63 -25.95
N ARG A 149 -1.03 3.73 -26.56
CA ARG A 149 -1.45 2.94 -27.73
C ARG A 149 -2.60 2.01 -27.38
N GLY A 150 -2.60 1.38 -26.21
CA GLY A 150 -3.71 0.56 -25.70
C GLY A 150 -5.01 1.36 -25.56
N LEU A 151 -4.92 2.61 -25.08
CA LEU A 151 -6.06 3.52 -25.01
C LEU A 151 -6.64 3.81 -26.40
N PHE A 152 -5.80 4.13 -27.41
CA PHE A 152 -6.26 4.39 -28.78
C PHE A 152 -6.79 3.13 -29.46
N ARG A 153 -6.24 1.95 -29.17
CA ARG A 153 -6.77 0.65 -29.64
C ARG A 153 -8.20 0.45 -29.15
N ARG A 154 -8.44 0.70 -27.89
CA ARG A 154 -9.77 0.59 -27.28
C ARG A 154 -10.77 1.57 -27.86
N LEU A 155 -10.33 2.79 -28.17
CA LEU A 155 -11.18 3.81 -28.79
C LEU A 155 -11.37 3.59 -30.30
N GLY A 156 -10.77 2.56 -30.89
CA GLY A 156 -10.86 2.26 -32.33
C GLY A 156 -9.99 3.13 -33.24
N PHE A 157 -9.16 4.01 -32.67
CA PHE A 157 -8.34 4.97 -33.42
C PHE A 157 -6.88 4.52 -33.62
N GLU A 158 -6.48 3.35 -33.15
CA GLU A 158 -5.08 2.87 -33.21
C GLU A 158 -4.50 2.97 -34.61
N LYS A 159 -5.20 2.41 -35.63
CA LYS A 159 -4.72 2.42 -37.04
C LYS A 159 -4.56 3.82 -37.59
N SER A 160 -5.51 4.72 -37.32
CA SER A 160 -5.49 6.11 -37.80
C SER A 160 -4.35 6.90 -37.17
N ILE A 161 -4.14 6.74 -35.87
CA ILE A 161 -3.06 7.41 -35.16
C ILE A 161 -1.70 6.82 -35.51
N ASP A 162 -1.58 5.51 -35.65
CA ASP A 162 -0.36 4.85 -36.16
C ASP A 162 0.04 5.40 -37.54
N LEU A 163 -0.93 5.60 -38.44
CA LEU A 163 -0.67 6.17 -39.76
C LEU A 163 -0.16 7.62 -39.68
N ILE A 164 -0.81 8.45 -38.85
CA ILE A 164 -0.41 9.84 -38.62
C ILE A 164 1.00 9.91 -38.04
N VAL A 165 1.25 9.14 -36.99
CA VAL A 165 2.56 9.12 -36.31
C VAL A 165 3.65 8.62 -37.23
N LYS A 166 3.41 7.59 -38.04
CA LYS A 166 4.36 7.08 -39.03
C LYS A 166 4.68 8.12 -40.13
N LEU A 167 3.71 8.95 -40.48
CA LEU A 167 3.91 10.00 -41.49
C LEU A 167 4.86 11.10 -40.98
N PHE A 168 4.74 11.51 -39.71
CA PHE A 168 5.57 12.55 -39.12
C PHE A 168 6.87 12.02 -38.51
N ASN A 169 6.85 10.85 -37.89
CA ASN A 169 8.02 10.23 -37.26
C ASN A 169 7.93 8.70 -37.23
N PRO A 170 8.42 8.02 -38.28
CA PRO A 170 8.38 6.54 -38.33
C PRO A 170 9.10 5.79 -37.20
N LYS A 171 10.01 6.48 -36.47
CA LYS A 171 10.75 5.97 -35.35
C LYS A 171 10.19 6.45 -33.99
N ALA A 172 8.99 7.02 -33.97
CA ALA A 172 8.39 7.50 -32.75
C ALA A 172 8.29 6.36 -31.73
N ARG A 173 8.71 6.64 -30.49
CA ARG A 173 8.63 5.70 -29.35
C ARG A 173 7.22 5.13 -29.14
N TYR A 174 6.19 5.91 -29.44
CA TYR A 174 4.78 5.49 -29.40
C TYR A 174 4.51 4.21 -30.22
N LEU A 175 5.15 4.03 -31.38
CA LEU A 175 4.92 2.87 -32.28
C LEU A 175 5.54 1.57 -31.76
N SER A 176 6.54 1.67 -30.90
CA SER A 176 7.29 0.52 -30.30
C SER A 176 7.00 0.33 -28.82
N ASP A 177 6.30 1.25 -28.16
CA ASP A 177 6.14 1.28 -26.71
C ASP A 177 4.87 0.52 -26.29
N GLU A 178 4.94 -0.80 -26.32
CA GLU A 178 3.95 -1.66 -25.63
C GLU A 178 4.33 -1.73 -24.15
N ARG A 179 3.63 -0.99 -23.30
CA ARG A 179 3.85 -0.97 -21.85
C ARG A 179 3.01 -2.05 -21.19
N LEU A 180 3.45 -3.30 -21.35
CA LEU A 180 2.78 -4.46 -20.81
C LEU A 180 3.37 -4.82 -19.44
N ILE A 181 2.51 -4.92 -18.44
CA ILE A 181 2.87 -5.40 -17.10
C ILE A 181 2.23 -6.76 -16.90
N SER A 182 3.04 -7.74 -16.47
CA SER A 182 2.54 -9.10 -16.23
C SER A 182 1.52 -9.11 -15.12
N TRP A 183 0.40 -9.82 -15.34
CA TRP A 183 -0.69 -9.93 -14.38
C TRP A 183 -0.24 -10.39 -12.98
N LYS A 184 0.79 -11.23 -12.87
CA LYS A 184 1.32 -11.69 -11.58
C LYS A 184 1.77 -10.59 -10.62
N TYR A 185 2.04 -9.38 -11.16
CA TYR A 185 2.42 -8.19 -10.40
C TYR A 185 1.25 -7.22 -10.19
N ILE A 186 0.08 -7.55 -10.71
CA ILE A 186 -1.10 -6.68 -10.62
C ILE A 186 -1.97 -7.07 -9.44
N GLN A 187 -2.25 -6.10 -8.59
CA GLN A 187 -3.24 -6.18 -7.53
C GLN A 187 -4.44 -5.32 -7.91
N PRO A 188 -5.55 -5.92 -8.37
CA PRO A 188 -6.79 -5.18 -8.59
C PRO A 188 -7.36 -4.64 -7.27
N LEU A 189 -7.99 -3.46 -7.34
CA LEU A 189 -8.59 -2.77 -6.19
C LEU A 189 -10.11 -2.63 -6.37
N THR A 190 -10.78 -3.67 -6.83
CA THR A 190 -12.23 -3.65 -7.03
C THR A 190 -12.96 -3.53 -5.70
N ILE A 191 -13.78 -2.48 -5.56
CA ILE A 191 -14.52 -2.18 -4.33
C ILE A 191 -15.85 -2.92 -4.34
N ASN A 192 -16.21 -3.53 -3.20
CA ASN A 192 -17.57 -3.97 -2.92
C ASN A 192 -18.39 -2.76 -2.45
N PRO A 193 -19.39 -2.28 -3.20
CA PRO A 193 -20.16 -1.09 -2.85
C PRO A 193 -20.90 -1.20 -1.51
N ALA A 194 -21.29 -2.41 -1.11
CA ALA A 194 -22.05 -2.62 0.12
C ALA A 194 -21.19 -2.58 1.39
N SER A 195 -19.95 -3.05 1.32
CA SER A 195 -19.04 -3.15 2.47
C SER A 195 -17.89 -2.14 2.44
N MET A 196 -17.73 -1.41 1.33
CA MET A 196 -16.58 -0.52 1.08
C MET A 196 -15.23 -1.21 1.33
N THR A 197 -15.17 -2.51 1.04
CA THR A 197 -13.96 -3.35 1.11
C THR A 197 -13.54 -3.79 -0.28
N ILE A 198 -12.31 -4.26 -0.45
CA ILE A 198 -11.85 -4.80 -1.72
C ILE A 198 -12.58 -6.13 -1.99
N LYS A 199 -13.22 -6.22 -3.17
CA LYS A 199 -14.11 -7.33 -3.59
C LYS A 199 -13.38 -8.65 -3.83
N ILE A 200 -12.07 -8.62 -4.07
CA ILE A 200 -11.31 -9.77 -4.55
C ILE A 200 -10.41 -10.31 -3.44
N ASP A 201 -10.60 -11.58 -3.17
CA ASP A 201 -9.71 -12.42 -2.35
C ASP A 201 -8.43 -12.79 -3.13
N VAL A 202 -7.79 -11.79 -3.73
CA VAL A 202 -6.40 -11.97 -4.21
C VAL A 202 -5.53 -11.95 -2.97
N PRO A 203 -4.70 -12.96 -2.71
CA PRO A 203 -3.90 -13.00 -1.50
C PRO A 203 -3.10 -11.70 -1.36
N GLN A 204 -3.40 -10.90 -0.33
CA GLN A 204 -2.71 -9.63 -0.02
C GLN A 204 -1.21 -9.82 0.33
N LYS A 205 -0.69 -11.04 0.16
CA LYS A 205 0.71 -11.40 0.41
C LYS A 205 1.70 -10.48 -0.30
N ASN A 206 1.32 -9.96 -1.46
CA ASN A 206 2.19 -9.07 -2.23
C ASN A 206 2.26 -7.66 -1.62
N LEU A 207 1.19 -7.15 -1.03
CA LEU A 207 1.18 -5.83 -0.37
C LEU A 207 1.95 -5.84 0.96
N ALA A 208 1.94 -6.96 1.68
CA ALA A 208 2.66 -7.11 2.94
C ALA A 208 4.19 -6.99 2.81
N ASN A 209 4.73 -7.25 1.61
CA ASN A 209 6.16 -7.20 1.34
C ASN A 209 6.64 -5.85 0.79
N ILE A 210 5.72 -4.90 0.55
CA ILE A 210 6.07 -3.55 0.09
C ILE A 210 6.63 -2.76 1.28
N PRO A 211 7.74 -2.01 1.11
CA PRO A 211 8.23 -1.10 2.14
C PRO A 211 7.16 -0.09 2.60
N ALA A 212 7.20 0.31 3.86
CA ALA A 212 6.17 1.18 4.44
C ALA A 212 6.03 2.52 3.70
N ALA A 213 7.14 3.14 3.31
CA ALA A 213 7.16 4.39 2.56
C ALA A 213 6.51 4.23 1.18
N ASP A 214 6.89 3.18 0.41
CA ASP A 214 6.32 2.91 -0.91
C ASP A 214 4.81 2.58 -0.83
N LEU A 215 4.40 1.92 0.26
CA LEU A 215 2.99 1.62 0.52
C LEU A 215 2.19 2.91 0.80
N GLY A 216 2.81 3.88 1.49
CA GLY A 216 2.28 5.22 1.69
C GLY A 216 2.10 5.96 0.35
N ASP A 217 3.11 5.95 -0.52
CA ASP A 217 3.06 6.59 -1.84
C ASP A 217 1.97 5.95 -2.73
N ILE A 218 1.91 4.61 -2.79
CA ILE A 218 0.82 3.88 -3.47
C ILE A 218 -0.54 4.34 -2.95
N PHE A 219 -0.67 4.47 -1.64
CA PHE A 219 -1.92 4.86 -1.00
C PHE A 219 -2.35 6.28 -1.40
N LEU A 220 -1.42 7.22 -1.44
CA LEU A 220 -1.66 8.61 -1.82
C LEU A 220 -2.04 8.77 -3.31
N ASP A 221 -1.54 7.92 -4.18
CA ASP A 221 -1.86 7.91 -5.61
C ASP A 221 -3.28 7.37 -5.92
N LEU A 222 -3.91 6.68 -4.95
CA LEU A 222 -5.27 6.17 -5.10
C LEU A 222 -6.33 7.27 -4.93
N ASN A 223 -7.47 7.12 -5.62
CA ASN A 223 -8.64 7.94 -5.30
C ASN A 223 -9.20 7.59 -3.91
N VAL A 224 -9.95 8.53 -3.30
CA VAL A 224 -10.43 8.44 -1.90
C VAL A 224 -11.20 7.14 -1.64
N ASN A 225 -12.05 6.70 -2.56
CA ASN A 225 -12.82 5.46 -2.38
C ASN A 225 -11.92 4.23 -2.33
N HIS A 226 -10.91 4.16 -3.20
CA HIS A 226 -9.92 3.09 -3.17
C HIS A 226 -9.03 3.15 -1.92
N GLN A 227 -8.68 4.36 -1.44
CA GLN A 227 -7.95 4.53 -0.17
C GLN A 227 -8.71 3.93 1.00
N ILE A 228 -9.99 4.30 1.16
CA ILE A 228 -10.85 3.79 2.23
C ILE A 228 -11.00 2.27 2.14
N ALA A 229 -11.32 1.75 0.95
CA ALA A 229 -11.52 0.32 0.73
C ALA A 229 -10.25 -0.49 0.99
N LEU A 230 -9.09 -0.01 0.53
CA LEU A 230 -7.79 -0.62 0.79
C LEU A 230 -7.49 -0.62 2.28
N PHE A 231 -7.63 0.52 2.96
CA PHE A 231 -7.34 0.64 4.37
C PHE A 231 -8.20 -0.30 5.22
N LYS A 232 -9.51 -0.36 4.95
CA LYS A 232 -10.43 -1.28 5.66
C LYS A 232 -10.06 -2.75 5.48
N SER A 233 -9.53 -3.14 4.33
CA SER A 233 -9.19 -4.53 4.02
C SER A 233 -7.81 -4.98 4.51
N LEU A 234 -6.96 -4.06 4.98
CA LEU A 234 -5.62 -4.38 5.50
C LEU A 234 -5.67 -4.90 6.94
N ASN A 235 -4.66 -5.73 7.29
CA ASN A 235 -4.41 -6.08 8.68
C ASN A 235 -3.88 -4.87 9.47
N LEU A 236 -3.93 -4.94 10.81
CA LEU A 236 -3.55 -3.84 11.70
C LEU A 236 -2.11 -3.35 11.46
N ALA A 237 -1.15 -4.26 11.26
CA ALA A 237 0.25 -3.90 11.05
C ALA A 237 0.44 -3.04 9.77
N ASN A 238 -0.27 -3.37 8.68
CA ASN A 238 -0.22 -2.59 7.46
C ASN A 238 -1.02 -1.28 7.58
N LYS A 239 -2.15 -1.28 8.31
CA LYS A 239 -2.89 -0.05 8.64
C LYS A 239 -2.01 0.95 9.38
N THR A 240 -1.29 0.49 10.40
CA THR A 240 -0.35 1.32 11.17
C THR A 240 0.75 1.90 10.27
N LYS A 241 1.39 1.05 9.45
CA LYS A 241 2.44 1.48 8.51
C LYS A 241 1.97 2.54 7.52
N ILE A 242 0.78 2.37 6.94
CA ILE A 242 0.22 3.38 6.03
C ILE A 242 -0.09 4.65 6.79
N PHE A 243 -0.76 4.55 7.94
CA PHE A 243 -1.23 5.70 8.70
C PHE A 243 -0.10 6.65 9.10
N THR A 244 1.06 6.13 9.50
CA THR A 244 2.25 6.92 9.85
C THR A 244 2.97 7.52 8.64
N ASN A 245 2.74 7.01 7.42
CA ASN A 245 3.41 7.47 6.20
C ASN A 245 2.55 8.33 5.27
N ILE A 246 1.33 8.70 5.66
CA ILE A 246 0.42 9.55 4.86
C ILE A 246 0.21 10.92 5.49
N ASP A 247 -0.17 11.91 4.68
CA ASP A 247 -0.43 13.26 5.16
C ASP A 247 -1.67 13.35 6.07
N PHE A 248 -1.70 14.39 6.92
CA PHE A 248 -2.78 14.62 7.89
C PHE A 248 -4.18 14.70 7.27
N LYS A 249 -4.32 15.26 6.06
CA LYS A 249 -5.62 15.37 5.38
C LYS A 249 -6.16 14.00 5.06
N THR A 250 -5.31 13.10 4.58
CA THR A 250 -5.65 11.71 4.25
C THR A 250 -5.90 10.91 5.53
N GLN A 251 -5.06 11.07 6.57
CA GLN A 251 -5.30 10.49 7.91
C GLN A 251 -6.70 10.84 8.43
N ARG A 252 -7.05 12.14 8.39
CA ARG A 252 -8.35 12.63 8.85
C ARG A 252 -9.53 12.05 8.04
N SER A 253 -9.37 11.88 6.73
CA SER A 253 -10.41 11.29 5.88
C SER A 253 -10.67 9.83 6.24
N ILE A 254 -9.60 9.05 6.48
CA ILE A 254 -9.70 7.64 6.90
C ILE A 254 -10.38 7.54 8.27
N LEU A 255 -9.99 8.36 9.23
CA LEU A 255 -10.56 8.32 10.57
C LEU A 255 -12.06 8.62 10.64
N ASN A 256 -12.56 9.46 9.73
CA ASN A 256 -13.99 9.74 9.66
C ASN A 256 -14.82 8.52 9.22
N GLU A 257 -14.19 7.52 8.63
CA GLU A 257 -14.80 6.28 8.15
C GLU A 257 -14.58 5.09 9.10
N MET A 258 -13.86 5.32 10.21
CA MET A 258 -13.61 4.32 11.23
C MET A 258 -14.58 4.47 12.40
N ASN A 259 -14.96 3.36 13.00
CA ASN A 259 -15.66 3.36 14.28
C ASN A 259 -14.68 3.50 15.45
N ASP A 260 -15.20 3.80 16.64
CA ASP A 260 -14.40 4.04 17.84
C ASP A 260 -13.49 2.86 18.22
N LEU A 261 -13.94 1.63 18.00
CA LEU A 261 -13.16 0.43 18.30
C LEU A 261 -11.95 0.29 17.36
N GLU A 262 -12.17 0.43 16.05
CA GLU A 262 -11.12 0.40 15.04
C GLU A 262 -10.10 1.52 15.26
N LEU A 263 -10.57 2.71 15.62
CA LEU A 263 -9.73 3.87 15.91
C LEU A 263 -8.86 3.63 17.15
N SER A 264 -9.44 3.12 18.23
CA SER A 264 -8.73 2.76 19.45
C SER A 264 -7.65 1.71 19.17
N GLU A 265 -7.99 0.66 18.42
CA GLU A 265 -7.06 -0.40 18.05
C GLU A 265 -5.89 0.15 17.21
N LEU A 266 -6.16 1.00 16.23
CA LEU A 266 -5.12 1.62 15.40
C LEU A 266 -4.18 2.47 16.25
N LEU A 267 -4.73 3.41 17.03
CA LEU A 267 -3.93 4.36 17.81
C LEU A 267 -3.12 3.69 18.91
N ASN A 268 -3.65 2.64 19.55
CA ASN A 268 -2.88 1.85 20.53
C ASN A 268 -1.66 1.15 19.90
N ASN A 269 -1.56 1.07 18.58
CA ASN A 269 -0.45 0.42 17.86
C ASN A 269 0.46 1.39 17.09
N ILE A 270 0.22 2.69 17.17
CA ILE A 270 1.08 3.74 16.60
C ILE A 270 2.11 4.17 17.66
N PRO A 271 3.35 4.56 17.27
CA PRO A 271 4.31 5.21 18.17
C PRO A 271 3.74 6.47 18.83
N SER A 272 4.22 6.80 20.03
CA SER A 272 3.62 7.87 20.84
C SER A 272 3.81 9.28 20.26
N ASP A 273 4.94 9.54 19.62
CA ASP A 273 5.25 10.78 18.88
C ASP A 273 4.30 10.96 17.70
N GLU A 274 4.17 9.96 16.83
CA GLU A 274 3.27 9.97 15.68
C GLU A 274 1.79 10.13 16.09
N ALA A 275 1.38 9.44 17.16
CA ALA A 275 0.02 9.59 17.71
C ALA A 275 -0.22 11.01 18.25
N THR A 276 0.78 11.60 18.90
CA THR A 276 0.72 12.97 19.45
C THR A 276 0.64 13.98 18.32
N ASP A 277 1.50 13.90 17.34
CA ASP A 277 1.52 14.76 16.14
C ASP A 277 0.18 14.77 15.40
N PHE A 278 -0.49 13.62 15.36
CA PHE A 278 -1.81 13.52 14.78
C PHE A 278 -2.87 14.18 15.68
N LEU A 279 -2.87 13.88 16.98
CA LEU A 279 -3.84 14.40 17.94
C LEU A 279 -3.78 15.93 18.12
N GLU A 280 -2.59 16.53 18.04
CA GLU A 280 -2.39 17.98 18.09
C GLU A 280 -3.14 18.73 16.99
N LYS A 281 -3.24 18.12 15.81
CA LYS A 281 -3.89 18.72 14.63
C LYS A 281 -5.41 18.59 14.65
N LEU A 282 -5.97 17.88 15.64
CA LEU A 282 -7.41 17.70 15.80
C LEU A 282 -8.03 18.76 16.71
N PRO A 283 -9.36 19.03 16.58
CA PRO A 283 -10.10 19.82 17.55
C PRO A 283 -10.05 19.19 18.95
N ARG A 284 -9.90 20.03 20.00
CA ARG A 284 -9.76 19.58 21.40
C ARG A 284 -10.80 18.56 21.86
N GLU A 285 -12.06 18.75 21.49
CA GLU A 285 -13.14 17.83 21.88
C GLU A 285 -12.95 16.44 21.23
N LYS A 286 -12.51 16.41 19.96
CA LYS A 286 -12.23 15.14 19.28
C LYS A 286 -10.99 14.44 19.88
N THR A 287 -9.97 15.21 20.25
CA THR A 287 -8.78 14.67 20.94
C THR A 287 -9.15 14.07 22.29
N LYS A 288 -9.97 14.75 23.12
CA LYS A 288 -10.44 14.19 24.39
C LYS A 288 -11.25 12.92 24.20
N HIS A 289 -12.16 12.89 23.23
CA HIS A 289 -12.94 11.70 22.92
C HIS A 289 -12.03 10.52 22.55
N ILE A 290 -11.10 10.73 21.63
CA ILE A 290 -10.13 9.70 21.20
C ILE A 290 -9.29 9.21 22.38
N LEU A 291 -8.77 10.10 23.22
CA LEU A 291 -7.99 9.74 24.41
C LEU A 291 -8.80 8.90 25.41
N SER A 292 -10.13 9.05 25.45
CA SER A 292 -11.01 8.23 26.31
C SER A 292 -11.21 6.81 25.78
N LEU A 293 -10.95 6.55 24.49
CA LEU A 293 -11.08 5.25 23.85
C LEU A 293 -9.79 4.40 23.95
N ILE A 294 -8.65 5.06 24.16
CA ILE A 294 -7.32 4.43 24.16
C ILE A 294 -7.05 3.82 25.54
N GLU A 295 -6.16 2.81 25.58
CA GLU A 295 -5.69 2.17 26.83
C GLU A 295 -5.19 3.23 27.82
N ASN A 296 -5.62 3.14 29.07
CA ASN A 296 -5.43 4.18 30.09
C ASN A 296 -3.96 4.58 30.30
N LYS A 297 -3.04 3.60 30.27
CA LYS A 297 -1.61 3.84 30.42
C LYS A 297 -1.06 4.64 29.22
N TYR A 298 -1.46 4.27 28.02
CA TYR A 298 -1.03 4.95 26.79
C TYR A 298 -1.68 6.32 26.64
N SER A 299 -2.97 6.47 26.95
CA SER A 299 -3.69 7.74 26.99
C SER A 299 -3.06 8.79 27.92
N LYS A 300 -2.64 8.37 29.13
CA LYS A 300 -1.92 9.26 30.06
C LYS A 300 -0.60 9.74 29.45
N ARG A 301 0.15 8.84 28.78
CA ARG A 301 1.41 9.15 28.13
C ARG A 301 1.21 10.16 27.00
N LEU A 302 0.22 9.96 26.10
CA LEU A 302 -0.10 10.89 25.03
C LEU A 302 -0.55 12.26 25.60
N SER A 303 -1.32 12.27 26.69
CA SER A 303 -1.74 13.50 27.34
C SER A 303 -0.56 14.32 27.92
N GLN A 304 0.49 13.66 28.38
CA GLN A 304 1.73 14.31 28.80
C GLN A 304 2.47 14.91 27.60
N LEU A 305 2.63 14.15 26.51
CA LEU A 305 3.31 14.59 25.29
C LEU A 305 2.60 15.80 24.67
N LEU A 306 1.27 15.80 24.61
CA LEU A 306 0.44 16.92 24.14
C LEU A 306 0.62 18.21 24.98
N GLY A 307 1.23 18.13 26.14
CA GLY A 307 1.56 19.27 27.00
C GLY A 307 2.85 20.01 26.64
N TYR A 308 3.72 19.40 25.80
CA TYR A 308 4.98 20.00 25.38
C TYR A 308 4.82 20.80 24.07
N SER A 309 5.74 21.74 23.84
CA SER A 309 5.76 22.47 22.56
C SER A 309 6.30 21.55 21.44
N GLY A 310 5.65 21.52 20.28
CA GLY A 310 6.13 20.74 19.13
C GLY A 310 7.52 21.11 18.62
N ASP A 311 8.06 22.30 18.98
CA ASP A 311 9.41 22.76 18.64
C ASP A 311 10.43 22.48 19.78
N SER A 312 10.08 21.72 20.81
CA SER A 312 10.96 21.34 21.93
C SER A 312 11.31 19.84 21.90
N ALA A 313 12.35 19.47 22.65
CA ALA A 313 12.74 18.08 22.80
C ALA A 313 11.61 17.21 23.37
N GLY A 314 10.84 17.72 24.32
CA GLY A 314 9.68 17.04 24.86
C GLY A 314 8.56 16.80 23.85
N GLY A 315 8.37 17.72 22.89
CA GLY A 315 7.39 17.55 21.81
C GLY A 315 7.83 16.60 20.69
N LEU A 316 9.14 16.45 20.48
CA LEU A 316 9.69 15.57 19.46
C LEU A 316 10.01 14.15 19.96
N MET A 317 10.01 13.92 21.27
CA MET A 317 10.45 12.65 21.82
C MET A 317 9.41 11.55 21.66
N THR A 318 9.90 10.35 21.37
CA THR A 318 9.14 9.12 21.57
C THR A 318 9.41 8.53 22.95
N THR A 319 8.43 7.83 23.50
CA THR A 319 8.57 7.15 24.79
C THR A 319 8.84 5.65 24.64
N GLU A 320 9.01 5.20 23.41
CA GLU A 320 9.38 3.84 23.05
C GLU A 320 10.92 3.70 23.05
N TYR A 321 11.50 3.39 24.19
CA TYR A 321 12.94 3.18 24.34
C TYR A 321 13.23 1.91 25.18
N ILE A 322 14.47 1.43 25.08
CA ILE A 322 14.97 0.31 25.88
C ILE A 322 15.77 0.86 27.04
N ALA A 323 15.37 0.54 28.25
CA ALA A 323 16.14 0.88 29.46
C ALA A 323 16.19 -0.30 30.43
N PHE A 324 17.33 -0.46 31.09
CA PHE A 324 17.54 -1.43 32.14
C PHE A 324 18.22 -0.78 33.35
N THR A 325 18.01 -1.37 34.51
CA THR A 325 18.74 -0.94 35.71
C THR A 325 20.21 -1.31 35.61
N LYS A 326 21.07 -0.55 36.27
CA LYS A 326 22.53 -0.74 36.23
C LYS A 326 22.98 -2.12 36.74
N GLU A 327 22.16 -2.79 37.54
CA GLU A 327 22.39 -4.12 38.10
C GLU A 327 22.07 -5.26 37.12
N THR A 328 21.29 -4.99 36.08
CA THR A 328 20.89 -6.00 35.08
C THR A 328 22.13 -6.59 34.42
N THR A 329 22.19 -7.90 34.32
CA THR A 329 23.26 -8.58 33.58
C THR A 329 23.07 -8.47 32.06
N VAL A 330 24.14 -8.58 31.30
CA VAL A 330 24.11 -8.61 29.84
C VAL A 330 23.21 -9.73 29.32
N GLN A 331 23.25 -10.90 29.94
CA GLN A 331 22.42 -12.04 29.56
C GLN A 331 20.92 -11.77 29.77
N GLU A 332 20.55 -11.18 30.89
CA GLU A 332 19.15 -10.81 31.19
C GLU A 332 18.65 -9.75 30.23
N ALA A 333 19.44 -8.71 29.96
CA ALA A 333 19.10 -7.66 29.04
C ALA A 333 18.86 -8.22 27.61
N LEU A 334 19.76 -9.07 27.11
CA LEU A 334 19.60 -9.69 25.78
C LEU A 334 18.39 -10.63 25.72
N SER A 335 18.07 -11.34 26.81
CA SER A 335 16.88 -12.21 26.89
C SER A 335 15.59 -11.38 26.83
N GLN A 336 15.51 -10.32 27.63
CA GLN A 336 14.36 -9.42 27.62
C GLN A 336 14.17 -8.71 26.27
N ILE A 337 15.26 -8.25 25.62
CA ILE A 337 15.21 -7.62 24.30
C ILE A 337 14.62 -8.57 23.24
N ARG A 338 14.91 -9.87 23.29
CA ARG A 338 14.34 -10.87 22.36
C ARG A 338 12.83 -11.04 22.52
N GLU A 339 12.30 -10.78 23.69
CA GLU A 339 10.87 -10.91 24.00
C GLU A 339 10.09 -9.62 23.74
N LEU A 340 10.79 -8.47 23.65
CA LEU A 340 10.15 -7.18 23.45
C LEU A 340 9.55 -7.10 22.03
N LYS A 341 8.26 -6.80 21.98
CA LYS A 341 7.53 -6.44 20.76
C LYS A 341 7.41 -4.91 20.68
N PHE A 342 8.31 -4.27 19.95
CA PHE A 342 8.23 -2.83 19.77
C PHE A 342 7.20 -2.45 18.71
N LYS A 343 6.58 -1.27 18.88
CA LYS A 343 5.67 -0.66 17.91
C LYS A 343 6.43 0.00 16.74
N SER A 344 7.65 0.46 17.02
CA SER A 344 8.61 1.01 16.06
C SER A 344 9.94 0.27 16.18
N GLU A 345 10.80 0.39 15.19
CA GLU A 345 12.18 -0.11 15.30
C GLU A 345 12.89 0.69 16.40
N PRO A 346 13.31 0.04 17.51
CA PRO A 346 13.96 0.74 18.61
C PRO A 346 15.28 1.33 18.13
N ALA A 347 15.56 2.52 18.61
CA ALA A 347 16.88 3.11 18.43
C ALA A 347 17.98 2.13 18.88
N GLN A 348 19.12 2.17 18.20
CA GLN A 348 20.25 1.25 18.44
C GLN A 348 20.87 1.37 19.84
N PHE A 349 20.32 2.22 20.70
CA PHE A 349 20.81 2.52 22.04
C PHE A 349 19.94 1.88 23.11
N ILE A 350 20.60 1.47 24.18
CA ILE A 350 20.02 0.92 25.40
C ILE A 350 20.42 1.84 26.53
N TYR A 351 19.47 2.35 27.28
CA TYR A 351 19.72 3.29 28.36
C TYR A 351 19.88 2.57 29.69
N ILE A 352 20.79 3.05 30.51
CA ILE A 352 21.08 2.48 31.82
C ILE A 352 20.56 3.48 32.84
N ILE A 353 19.65 3.04 33.69
CA ILE A 353 18.93 3.84 34.68
C ILE A 353 19.13 3.28 36.10
N ASP A 354 18.82 4.09 37.10
CA ASP A 354 18.64 3.59 38.47
C ASP A 354 17.18 3.16 38.72
N GLU A 355 16.87 2.75 39.93
CA GLU A 355 15.54 2.29 40.37
C GLU A 355 14.48 3.42 40.28
N THR A 356 14.90 4.67 40.26
CA THR A 356 14.07 5.87 40.17
C THR A 356 14.04 6.49 38.77
N TYR A 357 14.52 5.74 37.75
CA TYR A 357 14.56 6.11 36.34
C TYR A 357 15.54 7.28 36.01
N HIS A 358 16.47 7.65 36.90
CA HIS A 358 17.51 8.62 36.52
C HIS A 358 18.45 8.00 35.49
N LEU A 359 18.78 8.78 34.48
CA LEU A 359 19.72 8.35 33.44
C LEU A 359 21.16 8.30 33.99
N ILE A 360 21.71 7.10 34.06
CA ILE A 360 23.12 6.89 34.47
C ILE A 360 24.05 6.93 33.26
N SER A 361 23.71 6.14 32.21
CA SER A 361 24.53 6.03 31.00
C SER A 361 23.70 5.43 29.86
N ALA A 362 24.37 5.12 28.74
CA ALA A 362 23.82 4.35 27.65
C ALA A 362 24.84 3.35 27.13
N THR A 363 24.37 2.34 26.44
CA THR A 363 25.17 1.40 25.64
C THR A 363 24.50 1.16 24.30
N ASN A 364 25.08 0.36 23.43
CA ASN A 364 24.46 -0.06 22.18
C ASN A 364 24.53 -1.58 22.00
N PHE A 365 23.74 -2.12 21.06
CA PHE A 365 23.71 -3.56 20.80
C PHE A 365 25.10 -4.16 20.52
N ARG A 366 25.96 -3.45 19.79
CA ARG A 366 27.32 -3.95 19.49
C ARG A 366 28.13 -4.16 20.76
N ARG A 367 28.13 -3.18 21.67
CA ARG A 367 28.87 -3.28 22.93
C ARG A 367 28.27 -4.38 23.83
N LEU A 368 26.96 -4.47 23.86
CA LEU A 368 26.24 -5.48 24.66
C LEU A 368 26.55 -6.91 24.17
N ILE A 369 26.54 -7.13 22.84
CA ILE A 369 26.85 -8.44 22.24
C ILE A 369 28.31 -8.86 22.50
N LEU A 370 29.24 -7.90 22.57
CA LEU A 370 30.66 -8.15 22.81
C LEU A 370 31.03 -8.26 24.31
N ALA A 371 30.10 -7.90 25.20
CA ALA A 371 30.33 -7.97 26.65
C ALA A 371 30.14 -9.41 27.19
N THR A 372 30.72 -9.67 28.35
CA THR A 372 30.57 -10.97 29.03
C THR A 372 29.15 -11.13 29.55
N PRO A 373 28.46 -12.27 29.30
CA PRO A 373 27.05 -12.46 29.68
C PRO A 373 26.73 -12.26 31.17
N GLN A 374 27.67 -12.57 32.03
CA GLN A 374 27.54 -12.49 33.50
C GLN A 374 27.86 -11.11 34.07
N GLU A 375 28.46 -10.23 33.31
CA GLU A 375 28.74 -8.86 33.75
C GLU A 375 27.47 -8.01 33.72
N THR A 376 27.44 -6.95 34.52
CA THR A 376 26.37 -5.94 34.46
C THR A 376 26.47 -5.12 33.20
N ILE A 377 25.33 -4.65 32.68
CA ILE A 377 25.30 -3.80 31.48
C ILE A 377 26.09 -2.50 31.66
N LEU A 378 26.30 -2.07 32.90
CA LEU A 378 27.09 -0.88 33.22
C LEU A 378 28.54 -1.02 32.72
N ASN A 379 29.12 -2.22 32.71
CA ASN A 379 30.46 -2.48 32.19
C ASN A 379 30.55 -2.27 30.67
N SER A 380 29.42 -2.39 29.95
CA SER A 380 29.31 -2.11 28.52
C SER A 380 28.96 -0.66 28.20
N ALA A 381 28.77 0.20 29.20
CA ALA A 381 28.35 1.57 29.06
C ALA A 381 29.34 2.45 28.27
N PHE A 382 28.83 3.50 27.65
CA PHE A 382 29.68 4.55 27.11
C PHE A 382 30.38 5.34 28.25
N PRO A 383 31.59 5.79 28.04
CA PRO A 383 32.31 6.60 29.06
C PRO A 383 31.56 7.88 29.43
N LYS A 384 30.79 8.43 28.49
CA LYS A 384 29.96 9.60 28.67
C LYS A 384 28.72 9.50 27.81
N THR A 385 27.56 9.77 28.38
CA THR A 385 26.29 9.87 27.68
C THR A 385 25.83 11.33 27.69
N TYR A 386 25.53 11.86 26.52
CA TYR A 386 24.93 13.19 26.37
C TYR A 386 23.42 13.04 26.30
N PHE A 387 22.72 14.01 26.87
CA PHE A 387 21.26 14.08 26.91
C PHE A 387 20.81 15.50 26.66
N VAL A 388 19.52 15.70 26.47
CA VAL A 388 18.86 17.00 26.37
C VAL A 388 17.72 17.07 27.38
N HIS A 389 17.33 18.29 27.76
CA HIS A 389 16.16 18.51 28.61
C HIS A 389 14.88 18.69 27.77
N LEU A 390 13.72 18.53 28.41
CA LEU A 390 12.39 18.61 27.76
C LEU A 390 12.18 19.90 26.97
N ASP A 391 12.75 21.01 27.42
CA ASP A 391 12.65 22.34 26.83
C ASP A 391 13.75 22.66 25.80
N SER A 392 14.76 21.76 25.64
CA SER A 392 15.84 21.94 24.66
C SER A 392 15.29 22.11 23.25
N SER A 393 15.88 23.05 22.51
CA SER A 393 15.45 23.36 21.15
C SER A 393 15.86 22.27 20.12
N VAL A 394 15.09 22.15 19.05
CA VAL A 394 15.43 21.28 17.89
C VAL A 394 16.86 21.52 17.39
N LYS A 395 17.34 22.76 17.41
CA LYS A 395 18.73 23.11 16.98
C LYS A 395 19.78 22.52 17.90
N GLU A 396 19.55 22.57 19.20
CA GLU A 396 20.46 22.00 20.21
C GLU A 396 20.50 20.48 20.08
N VAL A 397 19.35 19.83 19.95
CA VAL A 397 19.24 18.40 19.70
C VAL A 397 20.02 18.01 18.42
N ALA A 398 19.75 18.69 17.31
CA ALA A 398 20.42 18.44 16.03
C ALA A 398 21.95 18.66 16.12
N TYR A 399 22.40 19.71 16.83
CA TYR A 399 23.82 19.97 17.04
C TYR A 399 24.50 18.86 17.83
N LEU A 400 23.88 18.38 18.92
CA LEU A 400 24.46 17.32 19.73
C LEU A 400 24.50 15.99 18.97
N MET A 401 23.43 15.66 18.24
CA MET A 401 23.37 14.44 17.40
C MET A 401 24.44 14.48 16.30
N GLU A 402 24.59 15.60 15.60
CA GLU A 402 25.61 15.78 14.57
C GLU A 402 27.02 15.70 15.15
N LYS A 403 27.29 16.42 16.25
CA LYS A 403 28.62 16.51 16.88
C LYS A 403 29.12 15.17 17.40
N TYR A 404 28.24 14.40 18.04
CA TYR A 404 28.57 13.11 18.66
C TYR A 404 28.17 11.90 17.82
N LYS A 405 27.58 12.13 16.63
CA LYS A 405 27.13 11.10 15.70
C LYS A 405 26.12 10.13 16.34
N TYR A 406 25.22 10.68 17.12
CA TYR A 406 24.13 9.94 17.75
C TYR A 406 22.99 9.69 16.78
N PHE A 407 22.47 8.46 16.74
CA PHE A 407 21.25 8.10 16.03
C PHE A 407 19.99 8.28 16.90
N ALA A 408 20.18 8.34 18.21
CA ALA A 408 19.16 8.71 19.18
C ALA A 408 19.79 9.40 20.39
N ILE A 409 19.09 10.38 20.96
CA ILE A 409 19.53 11.12 22.14
C ILE A 409 18.45 11.03 23.23
N PRO A 410 18.83 10.71 24.50
CA PRO A 410 17.86 10.67 25.58
C PRO A 410 17.42 12.05 26.00
N VAL A 411 16.14 12.17 26.35
CA VAL A 411 15.48 13.35 26.88
C VAL A 411 15.20 13.13 28.35
N VAL A 412 15.61 14.08 29.19
CA VAL A 412 15.42 14.01 30.65
C VAL A 412 14.68 15.23 31.15
N ASN A 413 14.06 15.11 32.33
CA ASN A 413 13.53 16.26 33.05
C ASN A 413 14.65 16.97 33.87
N GLU A 414 14.30 18.00 34.65
CA GLU A 414 15.25 18.75 35.46
C GLU A 414 15.95 17.91 36.54
N GLU A 415 15.34 16.81 36.94
CA GLU A 415 15.86 15.87 37.91
C GLU A 415 16.72 14.76 37.28
N ASN A 416 17.00 14.83 35.96
CA ASN A 416 17.68 13.83 35.14
C ASN A 416 16.95 12.47 35.07
N VAL A 417 15.64 12.44 35.27
CA VAL A 417 14.81 11.25 35.06
C VAL A 417 14.53 11.11 33.55
N LEU A 418 14.79 9.94 33.00
CA LEU A 418 14.59 9.64 31.58
C LEU A 418 13.10 9.69 31.22
N GLN A 419 12.74 10.60 30.28
CA GLN A 419 11.37 10.81 29.83
C GLN A 419 11.11 10.16 28.47
N GLY A 420 12.09 10.17 27.58
CA GLY A 420 11.98 9.66 26.21
C GLY A 420 13.30 9.72 25.47
N ILE A 421 13.21 9.51 24.18
CA ILE A 421 14.35 9.65 23.25
C ILE A 421 13.90 10.40 22.01
N ILE A 422 14.83 11.05 21.33
CA ILE A 422 14.61 11.63 20.00
C ILE A 422 15.50 10.88 19.03
N THR A 423 14.96 10.45 17.90
CA THR A 423 15.71 9.73 16.87
C THR A 423 16.21 10.69 15.78
N VAL A 424 17.17 10.25 14.97
CA VAL A 424 17.77 11.09 13.93
C VAL A 424 16.77 11.38 12.79
N ASP A 425 15.87 10.47 12.50
CA ASP A 425 14.83 10.62 11.48
C ASP A 425 13.82 11.73 11.84
N ASP A 426 13.42 11.86 13.12
CA ASP A 426 12.56 12.96 13.58
C ASP A 426 13.24 14.31 13.37
N ILE A 427 14.51 14.41 13.78
CA ILE A 427 15.30 15.63 13.58
C ILE A 427 15.50 15.93 12.10
N LEU A 428 15.79 14.91 11.27
CA LEU A 428 15.97 15.08 9.83
C LEU A 428 14.70 15.61 9.18
N SER A 429 13.55 15.07 9.54
CA SER A 429 12.24 15.52 9.06
C SER A 429 11.99 17.00 9.38
N GLN A 430 12.31 17.45 10.60
CA GLN A 430 12.20 18.86 11.01
C GLN A 430 13.18 19.77 10.24
N LEU A 431 14.44 19.33 10.04
CA LEU A 431 15.43 20.09 9.30
C LEU A 431 15.06 20.24 7.82
N VAL A 432 14.57 19.16 7.19
CA VAL A 432 14.08 19.19 5.81
C VAL A 432 12.89 20.14 5.68
N ALA A 433 11.91 20.07 6.57
CA ALA A 433 10.75 20.97 6.57
C ALA A 433 11.17 22.43 6.73
N PHE A 434 12.16 22.72 7.60
CA PHE A 434 12.72 24.06 7.78
C PHE A 434 13.45 24.58 6.52
N ALA A 435 14.25 23.74 5.89
CA ALA A 435 14.96 24.06 4.66
C ALA A 435 13.99 24.38 3.50
N TRP A 436 12.93 23.57 3.33
CA TRP A 436 11.89 23.80 2.32
C TRP A 436 11.10 25.09 2.55
N ARG A 437 10.76 25.43 3.80
CA ARG A 437 10.11 26.70 4.13
C ARG A 437 10.99 27.90 3.77
N ARG A 438 12.31 27.79 3.99
CA ARG A 438 13.28 28.85 3.67
C ARG A 438 13.46 29.02 2.15
N LEU A 439 13.55 27.92 1.40
CA LEU A 439 13.66 27.94 -0.06
C LEU A 439 12.41 28.50 -0.74
N LYS A 440 11.19 28.19 -0.22
CA LYS A 440 9.95 28.79 -0.72
C LYS A 440 9.92 30.30 -0.49
N LYS A 441 10.39 30.80 0.66
CA LYS A 441 10.49 32.27 0.92
C LYS A 441 11.44 32.96 -0.05
N ILE A 442 12.58 32.35 -0.36
CA ILE A 442 13.58 32.90 -1.32
C ILE A 442 12.97 32.98 -2.74
N LYS A 443 12.25 31.94 -3.19
CA LYS A 443 11.59 31.97 -4.51
C LYS A 443 10.47 33.00 -4.63
N ILE A 444 9.80 33.37 -3.54
CA ILE A 444 8.79 34.44 -3.54
C ILE A 444 9.46 35.82 -3.63
N ILE A 445 10.59 36.01 -2.96
CA ILE A 445 11.36 37.28 -2.99
C ILE A 445 12.02 37.50 -4.37
N GLN A 446 12.40 36.43 -5.10
CA GLN A 446 12.97 36.54 -6.44
C GLN A 446 11.90 36.75 -7.54
N LYS A 447 10.62 36.62 -7.24
CA LYS A 447 9.50 36.84 -8.15
C LYS A 447 8.73 38.16 -7.89
N ALA A 448 9.07 38.90 -6.84
CA ALA A 448 8.59 40.23 -6.51
C ALA A 448 9.65 41.28 -6.91
#